data_b8d05192296cb8bd96c2ad87573616d4
#
_entry.id   b8d05192296cb8bd96c2ad87573616d4
#
_cell.length_a   1.000
_cell.length_b   1.000
_cell.length_c   1.000
_cell.angle_alpha   90.00
_cell.angle_beta   90.00
_cell.angle_gamma   90.00
#
_symmetry.space_group_name_H-M   'P 1'
#
loop_
_entity.id
_entity.type
_entity.pdbx_description
1 polymer ?
#
loop_
_entity_poly.entity_id
_entity_poly.type
_entity_poly.pdbx_seq_one_letter_code
_entity_poly.pdbx_strand_id
1 'polypeptide(L)'
;MEKRYFALDIGGTKTKYALLGEKGEILSTYEKDTEAQRGGSFILENVKGEIRRVLAELKGNPPEGAQADTKVDAKAERTTEAKTEPLLSGICISTAGMVDEIKGEIIHAGPQIPEYKGTKWKEEIETAFSIPCEVENDVKCAGLGEYSFGSGKGTSSMLCLTIGTGIGGSFILNGEVYHGTSHSAMEIGYMQIPGGMFQRMASTSALVKRVASRKGEAEELWNGKRIFEEVAKEDKICLEELDRLCDALSIGLSNLCYAFNPECIVLGGGIMEQKDILLPKIWGHLQEHLVPIVAENTRLLAASLGNRAGLLGAYVHFHNRQKSKA
;
A
#
# COMPACT_ATOMS: atom_id res chain seq x y z
N MET A 1 -21.96 -11.40 18.41
CA MET A 1 -20.48 -11.46 18.47
C MET A 1 -19.90 -10.20 17.84
N GLU A 2 -18.75 -9.74 18.31
CA GLU A 2 -18.05 -8.60 17.70
C GLU A 2 -17.55 -8.99 16.29
N LYS A 3 -17.81 -8.14 15.30
CA LYS A 3 -17.44 -8.42 13.92
C LYS A 3 -15.92 -8.42 13.75
N ARG A 4 -15.40 -9.40 13.00
CA ARG A 4 -13.98 -9.55 12.71
C ARG A 4 -13.75 -9.59 11.21
N TYR A 5 -12.63 -9.03 10.79
CA TYR A 5 -12.22 -8.97 9.40
C TYR A 5 -10.80 -9.50 9.26
N PHE A 6 -10.55 -10.24 8.20
CA PHE A 6 -9.21 -10.70 7.90
C PHE A 6 -8.64 -9.88 6.75
N ALA A 7 -7.64 -9.06 7.05
CA ALA A 7 -6.99 -8.19 6.08
C ALA A 7 -5.65 -8.79 5.63
N LEU A 8 -5.36 -8.63 4.35
CA LEU A 8 -4.12 -9.08 3.71
C LEU A 8 -3.51 -7.93 2.91
N ASP A 9 -2.16 -7.87 2.91
CA ASP A 9 -1.39 -6.94 2.05
C ASP A 9 -0.34 -7.76 1.30
N ILE A 10 -0.62 -8.06 0.03
CA ILE A 10 0.14 -9.00 -0.81
C ILE A 10 1.17 -8.22 -1.62
N GLY A 11 2.38 -8.14 -1.12
CA GLY A 11 3.52 -7.58 -1.85
C GLY A 11 4.33 -8.63 -2.60
N GLY A 12 5.30 -8.18 -3.40
CA GLY A 12 6.17 -9.08 -4.18
C GLY A 12 7.13 -9.93 -3.34
N THR A 13 7.48 -9.52 -2.12
CA THR A 13 8.42 -10.22 -1.23
C THR A 13 7.71 -10.84 -0.03
N LYS A 14 6.87 -10.07 0.64
CA LYS A 14 6.14 -10.45 1.84
C LYS A 14 4.65 -10.25 1.65
N THR A 15 3.87 -11.15 2.21
CA THR A 15 2.43 -10.98 2.44
C THR A 15 2.21 -10.74 3.92
N LYS A 16 1.57 -9.64 4.25
CA LYS A 16 1.20 -9.29 5.62
C LYS A 16 -0.26 -9.65 5.86
N TYR A 17 -0.56 -10.07 7.06
CA TYR A 17 -1.86 -10.50 7.49
C TYR A 17 -2.25 -9.81 8.79
N ALA A 18 -3.52 -9.45 8.93
CA ALA A 18 -4.06 -8.93 10.18
C ALA A 18 -5.47 -9.43 10.43
N LEU A 19 -5.77 -9.76 11.67
CA LEU A 19 -7.13 -9.87 12.16
C LEU A 19 -7.53 -8.50 12.71
N LEU A 20 -8.64 -7.95 12.21
CA LEU A 20 -9.15 -6.64 12.58
C LEU A 20 -10.51 -6.77 13.26
N GLY A 21 -10.76 -5.89 14.22
CA GLY A 21 -12.07 -5.71 14.84
C GLY A 21 -12.99 -4.78 14.05
N GLU A 22 -14.17 -4.50 14.59
CA GLU A 22 -15.26 -3.77 13.90
C GLU A 22 -14.91 -2.30 13.59
N LYS A 23 -13.96 -1.71 14.29
CA LYS A 23 -13.52 -0.32 14.08
C LYS A 23 -12.16 -0.19 13.38
N GLY A 24 -11.66 -1.33 12.86
CA GLY A 24 -10.34 -1.38 12.21
C GLY A 24 -9.16 -1.49 13.19
N GLU A 25 -9.42 -1.76 14.48
CA GLU A 25 -8.36 -2.07 15.44
C GLU A 25 -7.64 -3.38 15.07
N ILE A 26 -6.33 -3.37 15.11
CA ILE A 26 -5.52 -4.56 14.81
C ILE A 26 -5.48 -5.45 16.04
N LEU A 27 -6.14 -6.61 15.97
CA LEU A 27 -6.18 -7.61 17.04
C LEU A 27 -4.94 -8.50 17.02
N SER A 28 -4.48 -8.87 15.85
CA SER A 28 -3.22 -9.60 15.64
C SER A 28 -2.66 -9.34 14.25
N THR A 29 -1.34 -9.49 14.09
CA THR A 29 -0.66 -9.34 12.80
C THR A 29 0.53 -10.29 12.71
N TYR A 30 0.80 -10.76 11.50
CA TYR A 30 1.99 -11.55 11.15
C TYR A 30 2.31 -11.37 9.67
N GLU A 31 3.46 -11.86 9.25
CA GLU A 31 3.87 -11.84 7.84
C GLU A 31 4.49 -13.17 7.42
N LYS A 32 4.42 -13.46 6.12
CA LYS A 32 5.07 -14.61 5.48
C LYS A 32 5.72 -14.19 4.17
N ASP A 33 6.67 -14.96 3.69
CA ASP A 33 7.20 -14.79 2.34
C ASP A 33 6.10 -15.03 1.31
N THR A 34 5.97 -14.13 0.33
CA THR A 34 4.99 -14.26 -0.75
C THR A 34 5.37 -15.39 -1.71
N GLU A 35 6.67 -15.67 -1.86
CA GLU A 35 7.20 -16.59 -2.88
C GLU A 35 6.67 -16.22 -4.28
N ALA A 36 6.66 -14.93 -4.59
CA ALA A 36 6.02 -14.36 -5.79
C ALA A 36 6.46 -15.02 -7.10
N GLN A 37 7.69 -15.51 -7.19
CA GLN A 37 8.24 -16.23 -8.33
C GLN A 37 7.47 -17.52 -8.68
N ARG A 38 6.66 -18.04 -7.76
CA ARG A 38 5.80 -19.24 -7.97
C ARG A 38 4.48 -18.90 -8.65
N GLY A 39 4.20 -17.61 -8.86
CA GLY A 39 3.06 -17.13 -9.63
C GLY A 39 1.75 -16.95 -8.86
N GLY A 40 0.78 -16.36 -9.55
CA GLY A 40 -0.50 -15.93 -8.96
C GLY A 40 -1.32 -17.09 -8.36
N SER A 41 -1.41 -18.22 -9.04
CA SER A 41 -2.16 -19.39 -8.56
C SER A 41 -1.60 -19.95 -7.25
N PHE A 42 -0.28 -19.96 -7.09
CA PHE A 42 0.36 -20.37 -5.84
C PHE A 42 0.03 -19.43 -4.68
N ILE A 43 0.11 -18.11 -4.92
CA ILE A 43 -0.22 -17.11 -3.91
C ILE A 43 -1.68 -17.26 -3.47
N LEU A 44 -2.60 -17.46 -4.42
CA LEU A 44 -4.02 -17.65 -4.15
C LEU A 44 -4.26 -18.86 -3.24
N GLU A 45 -3.64 -20.00 -3.54
CA GLU A 45 -3.80 -21.20 -2.71
C GLU A 45 -3.18 -21.03 -1.32
N ASN A 46 -2.04 -20.36 -1.19
CA ASN A 46 -1.45 -20.04 0.11
C ASN A 46 -2.40 -19.14 0.94
N VAL A 47 -2.99 -18.13 0.33
CA VAL A 47 -3.96 -17.25 1.01
C VAL A 47 -5.19 -18.03 1.44
N LYS A 48 -5.73 -18.93 0.60
CA LYS A 48 -6.83 -19.82 0.99
C LYS A 48 -6.43 -20.69 2.19
N GLY A 49 -5.19 -21.18 2.23
CA GLY A 49 -4.63 -21.90 3.36
C GLY A 49 -4.64 -21.09 4.66
N GLU A 50 -4.19 -19.81 4.59
CA GLU A 50 -4.19 -18.92 5.74
C GLU A 50 -5.60 -18.60 6.24
N ILE A 51 -6.56 -18.38 5.34
CA ILE A 51 -7.96 -18.17 5.72
C ILE A 51 -8.51 -19.40 6.47
N ARG A 52 -8.23 -20.63 5.98
CA ARG A 52 -8.64 -21.87 6.69
C ARG A 52 -8.03 -21.95 8.08
N ARG A 53 -6.73 -21.61 8.21
CA ARG A 53 -6.03 -21.59 9.50
C ARG A 53 -6.68 -20.62 10.48
N VAL A 54 -6.91 -19.38 10.07
CA VAL A 54 -7.53 -18.36 10.93
C VAL A 54 -8.95 -18.75 11.33
N LEU A 55 -9.74 -19.32 10.41
CA LEU A 55 -11.07 -19.83 10.73
C LEU A 55 -11.04 -20.99 11.74
N ALA A 56 -10.05 -21.87 11.67
CA ALA A 56 -9.86 -22.97 12.64
C ALA A 56 -9.48 -22.43 14.02
N GLU A 57 -8.57 -21.46 14.08
CA GLU A 57 -8.17 -20.78 15.34
C GLU A 57 -9.37 -20.09 16.01
N LEU A 58 -10.18 -19.38 15.23
CA LEU A 58 -11.37 -18.71 15.73
C LEU A 58 -12.45 -19.71 16.23
N LYS A 59 -12.45 -20.96 15.75
CA LYS A 59 -13.29 -22.06 16.25
C LYS A 59 -12.76 -22.71 17.53
N GLY A 60 -11.56 -22.34 17.98
CA GLY A 60 -10.89 -22.97 19.11
C GLY A 60 -10.23 -24.32 18.80
N ASN A 61 -10.00 -24.62 17.52
CA ASN A 61 -9.31 -25.80 17.03
C ASN A 61 -8.03 -25.39 16.28
N PRO A 62 -6.93 -25.05 16.97
CA PRO A 62 -5.68 -24.71 16.27
C PRO A 62 -5.15 -25.96 15.53
N PRO A 63 -4.58 -25.81 14.34
CA PRO A 63 -3.95 -26.92 13.61
C PRO A 63 -2.79 -27.51 14.42
N GLU A 64 -2.65 -28.84 14.39
CA GLU A 64 -1.51 -29.54 15.01
C GLU A 64 -0.19 -28.99 14.46
N GLY A 65 0.68 -28.45 15.32
CA GLY A 65 2.02 -27.96 14.96
C GLY A 65 2.21 -26.44 14.98
N ALA A 66 1.21 -25.63 15.33
CA ALA A 66 1.41 -24.18 15.50
C ALA A 66 2.09 -23.87 16.84
N GLN A 67 3.33 -23.37 16.80
CA GLN A 67 3.96 -22.75 17.97
C GLN A 67 3.19 -21.47 18.33
N ALA A 68 2.61 -21.48 19.53
CA ALA A 68 1.82 -20.40 20.07
C ALA A 68 2.73 -19.26 20.57
N ASP A 69 2.85 -18.21 19.75
CA ASP A 69 3.33 -16.90 20.21
C ASP A 69 2.18 -15.88 20.06
N THR A 70 1.13 -16.06 20.86
CA THR A 70 0.24 -14.95 21.32
C THR A 70 -0.84 -15.55 22.22
N LYS A 71 -0.93 -15.06 23.46
CA LYS A 71 -2.01 -15.38 24.40
C LYS A 71 -3.29 -14.69 23.92
N VAL A 72 -4.24 -15.48 23.44
CA VAL A 72 -5.64 -15.06 23.28
C VAL A 72 -6.40 -15.56 24.51
N ASP A 73 -6.98 -14.64 25.30
CA ASP A 73 -7.82 -14.99 26.45
C ASP A 73 -9.10 -15.71 25.96
N ALA A 74 -9.11 -17.02 26.13
CA ALA A 74 -10.25 -17.87 25.84
C ALA A 74 -11.17 -17.95 27.08
N LYS A 75 -12.19 -17.09 27.15
CA LYS A 75 -13.37 -17.29 27.99
C LYS A 75 -14.62 -16.89 27.22
N ALA A 76 -15.27 -17.86 26.60
CA ALA A 76 -16.68 -17.78 26.22
C ALA A 76 -17.34 -19.14 26.36
N GLU A 77 -18.33 -19.21 27.22
CA GLU A 77 -19.15 -20.39 27.53
C GLU A 77 -19.99 -20.81 26.33
N ARG A 78 -20.15 -22.15 26.17
CA ARG A 78 -21.03 -22.78 25.19
C ARG A 78 -22.48 -22.60 25.61
N THR A 79 -23.28 -21.96 24.77
CA THR A 79 -24.75 -22.06 24.81
C THR A 79 -25.30 -22.27 23.39
N THR A 80 -26.05 -23.34 23.23
CA THR A 80 -27.08 -23.79 22.28
C THR A 80 -27.43 -22.96 21.05
N GLU A 81 -27.51 -23.67 19.90
CA GLU A 81 -28.16 -23.42 18.60
C GLU A 81 -28.87 -22.07 18.41
N ALA A 82 -28.11 -21.06 18.09
CA ALA A 82 -28.55 -19.86 17.38
C ALA A 82 -27.82 -19.83 16.03
N LYS A 83 -28.40 -19.27 15.00
CA LYS A 83 -27.74 -19.02 13.71
C LYS A 83 -26.35 -18.46 14.00
N THR A 84 -25.32 -19.29 13.87
CA THR A 84 -23.94 -18.90 14.18
C THR A 84 -23.56 -17.81 13.19
N GLU A 85 -23.45 -16.57 13.69
CA GLU A 85 -22.87 -15.48 12.92
C GLU A 85 -21.50 -15.92 12.36
N PRO A 86 -21.17 -15.54 11.14
CA PRO A 86 -19.90 -15.94 10.53
C PRO A 86 -18.74 -15.47 11.40
N LEU A 87 -17.74 -16.33 11.59
CA LEU A 87 -16.54 -16.03 12.40
C LEU A 87 -15.73 -14.86 11.86
N LEU A 88 -15.78 -14.65 10.54
CA LEU A 88 -15.26 -13.50 9.84
C LEU A 88 -16.41 -12.83 9.08
N SER A 89 -16.53 -11.53 9.25
CA SER A 89 -17.53 -10.70 8.55
C SER A 89 -17.06 -10.26 7.16
N GLY A 90 -15.77 -10.39 6.86
CA GLY A 90 -15.20 -10.06 5.55
C GLY A 90 -13.72 -10.35 5.43
N ILE A 91 -13.28 -10.47 4.17
CA ILE A 91 -11.88 -10.61 3.77
C ILE A 91 -11.51 -9.39 2.94
N CYS A 92 -10.44 -8.70 3.34
CA CYS A 92 -10.03 -7.41 2.81
C CYS A 92 -8.63 -7.56 2.19
N ILE A 93 -8.49 -7.44 0.88
CA ILE A 93 -7.23 -7.71 0.18
C ILE A 93 -6.67 -6.43 -0.43
N SER A 94 -5.46 -6.10 -0.01
CA SER A 94 -4.53 -5.18 -0.67
C SER A 94 -3.55 -6.00 -1.49
N THR A 95 -3.31 -5.66 -2.76
CA THR A 95 -2.41 -6.45 -3.60
C THR A 95 -1.71 -5.61 -4.66
N ALA A 96 -0.50 -6.04 -5.03
CA ALA A 96 0.21 -5.48 -6.17
C ALA A 96 -0.57 -5.69 -7.48
N GLY A 97 -0.36 -4.80 -8.46
CA GLY A 97 -0.99 -4.84 -9.78
C GLY A 97 -2.21 -3.93 -9.91
N MET A 98 -2.69 -3.78 -11.13
CA MET A 98 -3.94 -3.04 -11.40
C MET A 98 -5.14 -3.96 -11.15
N VAL A 99 -6.06 -3.53 -10.34
CA VAL A 99 -7.22 -4.29 -9.88
C VAL A 99 -8.51 -3.70 -10.49
N ASP A 100 -9.34 -4.55 -11.07
CA ASP A 100 -10.76 -4.24 -11.27
C ASP A 100 -11.44 -4.44 -9.90
N GLU A 101 -11.64 -3.36 -9.15
CA GLU A 101 -12.16 -3.40 -7.78
C GLU A 101 -13.63 -3.85 -7.71
N ILE A 102 -14.33 -3.84 -8.85
CA ILE A 102 -15.73 -4.30 -8.93
C ILE A 102 -15.74 -5.84 -8.97
N LYS A 103 -14.92 -6.42 -9.84
CA LYS A 103 -14.79 -7.87 -9.98
C LYS A 103 -13.84 -8.50 -8.98
N GLY A 104 -12.92 -7.72 -8.38
CA GLY A 104 -11.84 -8.24 -7.54
C GLY A 104 -10.85 -9.08 -8.33
N GLU A 105 -10.52 -8.67 -9.56
CA GLU A 105 -9.65 -9.37 -10.51
C GLU A 105 -8.41 -8.54 -10.84
N ILE A 106 -7.26 -9.20 -11.00
CA ILE A 106 -6.03 -8.56 -11.47
C ILE A 106 -6.09 -8.38 -12.99
N ILE A 107 -6.24 -7.13 -13.46
CA ILE A 107 -6.31 -6.82 -14.90
C ILE A 107 -4.95 -6.60 -15.55
N HIS A 108 -3.95 -6.17 -14.75
CA HIS A 108 -2.56 -6.03 -15.18
C HIS A 108 -1.61 -6.18 -14.00
N ALA A 109 -0.45 -6.80 -14.23
CA ALA A 109 0.62 -6.91 -13.25
C ALA A 109 1.98 -6.82 -13.91
N GLY A 110 2.96 -6.30 -13.17
CA GLY A 110 4.37 -6.32 -13.58
C GLY A 110 4.98 -7.74 -13.50
N PRO A 111 6.21 -7.90 -13.99
CA PRO A 111 6.88 -9.21 -14.05
C PRO A 111 7.28 -9.78 -12.68
N GLN A 112 7.12 -9.02 -11.59
CA GLN A 112 7.48 -9.43 -10.23
C GLN A 112 6.66 -10.63 -9.74
N ILE A 113 5.43 -10.79 -10.22
CA ILE A 113 4.56 -11.93 -9.93
C ILE A 113 4.15 -12.55 -11.27
N PRO A 114 4.77 -13.65 -11.70
CA PRO A 114 4.41 -14.33 -12.93
C PRO A 114 2.96 -14.81 -12.92
N GLU A 115 2.29 -14.78 -14.07
CA GLU A 115 0.92 -15.28 -14.24
C GLU A 115 -0.09 -14.69 -13.25
N TYR A 116 0.16 -13.44 -12.78
CA TYR A 116 -0.73 -12.81 -11.80
C TYR A 116 -1.98 -12.20 -12.45
N LYS A 117 -1.85 -11.71 -13.69
CA LYS A 117 -2.98 -11.21 -14.47
C LYS A 117 -4.05 -12.27 -14.64
N GLY A 118 -5.32 -11.91 -14.43
CA GLY A 118 -6.47 -12.81 -14.51
C GLY A 118 -6.77 -13.55 -13.21
N THR A 119 -6.00 -13.33 -12.12
CA THR A 119 -6.32 -13.88 -10.80
C THR A 119 -7.60 -13.25 -10.27
N LYS A 120 -8.64 -14.05 -10.10
CA LYS A 120 -9.99 -13.64 -9.67
C LYS A 120 -10.15 -13.79 -8.16
N TRP A 121 -9.47 -12.95 -7.41
CA TRP A 121 -9.40 -13.02 -5.95
C TRP A 121 -10.77 -13.13 -5.29
N LYS A 122 -11.69 -12.22 -5.64
CA LYS A 122 -13.02 -12.13 -5.04
C LYS A 122 -13.85 -13.39 -5.31
N GLU A 123 -13.97 -13.79 -6.58
CA GLU A 123 -14.72 -14.98 -6.99
C GLU A 123 -14.20 -16.24 -6.30
N GLU A 124 -12.88 -16.42 -6.28
CA GLU A 124 -12.20 -17.60 -5.72
C GLU A 124 -12.34 -17.69 -4.18
N ILE A 125 -12.25 -16.55 -3.49
CA ILE A 125 -12.39 -16.50 -2.04
C ILE A 125 -13.85 -16.65 -1.60
N GLU A 126 -14.76 -15.92 -2.24
CA GLU A 126 -16.19 -15.98 -1.93
C GLU A 126 -16.76 -17.39 -2.22
N THR A 127 -16.33 -18.01 -3.31
CA THR A 127 -16.72 -19.40 -3.64
C THR A 127 -16.21 -20.42 -2.62
N ALA A 128 -14.95 -20.28 -2.18
CA ALA A 128 -14.33 -21.24 -1.26
C ALA A 128 -14.83 -21.14 0.18
N PHE A 129 -15.22 -19.94 0.64
CA PHE A 129 -15.49 -19.68 2.06
C PHE A 129 -16.89 -19.15 2.35
N SER A 130 -17.63 -18.72 1.35
CA SER A 130 -18.92 -18.03 1.51
C SER A 130 -18.82 -16.79 2.44
N ILE A 131 -17.68 -16.10 2.42
CA ILE A 131 -17.39 -14.88 3.16
C ILE A 131 -17.18 -13.76 2.15
N PRO A 132 -17.83 -12.59 2.32
CA PRO A 132 -17.62 -11.45 1.42
C PRO A 132 -16.14 -11.06 1.32
N CYS A 133 -15.68 -10.82 0.10
CA CYS A 133 -14.30 -10.44 -0.20
C CYS A 133 -14.27 -9.18 -1.05
N GLU A 134 -13.40 -8.22 -0.71
CA GLU A 134 -13.12 -7.06 -1.56
C GLU A 134 -11.61 -6.92 -1.74
N VAL A 135 -11.22 -6.44 -2.93
CA VAL A 135 -9.83 -6.43 -3.38
C VAL A 135 -9.48 -5.09 -3.98
N GLU A 136 -8.35 -4.54 -3.61
CA GLU A 136 -7.88 -3.26 -4.14
C GLU A 136 -6.35 -3.27 -4.32
N ASN A 137 -5.86 -2.38 -5.17
CA ASN A 137 -4.44 -2.15 -5.38
C ASN A 137 -3.74 -1.67 -4.08
N ASP A 138 -2.50 -2.09 -3.88
CA ASP A 138 -1.69 -1.82 -2.68
C ASP A 138 -1.47 -0.32 -2.40
N VAL A 139 -1.19 0.48 -3.43
CA VAL A 139 -1.01 1.93 -3.27
C VAL A 139 -2.33 2.65 -3.01
N LYS A 140 -3.42 2.19 -3.62
CA LYS A 140 -4.77 2.71 -3.35
C LYS A 140 -5.21 2.35 -1.94
N CYS A 141 -4.94 1.13 -1.48
CA CYS A 141 -5.11 0.75 -0.08
C CYS A 141 -4.26 1.61 0.86
N ALA A 142 -2.96 1.80 0.56
CA ALA A 142 -2.12 2.66 1.39
C ALA A 142 -2.70 4.08 1.52
N GLY A 143 -3.20 4.65 0.42
CA GLY A 143 -3.89 5.94 0.44
C GLY A 143 -5.15 5.94 1.30
N LEU A 144 -6.04 4.96 1.15
CA LEU A 144 -7.24 4.85 2.00
C LEU A 144 -6.90 4.70 3.48
N GLY A 145 -5.86 3.94 3.80
CA GLY A 145 -5.34 3.80 5.16
C GLY A 145 -4.90 5.15 5.73
N GLU A 146 -4.02 5.86 5.03
CA GLU A 146 -3.52 7.17 5.45
C GLU A 146 -4.62 8.24 5.52
N TYR A 147 -5.60 8.19 4.62
CA TYR A 147 -6.76 9.08 4.65
C TYR A 147 -7.64 8.84 5.88
N SER A 148 -7.89 7.59 6.25
CA SER A 148 -8.85 7.24 7.31
C SER A 148 -8.23 7.21 8.69
N PHE A 149 -6.98 6.76 8.82
CA PHE A 149 -6.32 6.50 10.10
C PHE A 149 -4.97 7.20 10.26
N GLY A 150 -4.40 7.75 9.18
CA GLY A 150 -3.05 8.32 9.16
C GLY A 150 -3.00 9.82 8.93
N SER A 151 -1.95 10.25 8.21
CA SER A 151 -1.58 11.66 8.01
C SER A 151 -2.60 12.46 7.19
N GLY A 152 -3.43 11.79 6.38
CA GLY A 152 -4.49 12.42 5.59
C GLY A 152 -5.82 12.59 6.32
N LYS A 153 -5.92 12.16 7.58
CA LYS A 153 -7.18 12.19 8.32
C LYS A 153 -7.75 13.60 8.46
N GLY A 154 -9.02 13.74 8.13
CA GLY A 154 -9.77 14.99 8.23
C GLY A 154 -9.65 15.90 7.00
N THR A 155 -9.02 15.45 5.92
CA THR A 155 -9.00 16.16 4.63
C THR A 155 -10.16 15.72 3.74
N SER A 156 -10.58 16.58 2.82
CA SER A 156 -11.59 16.26 1.81
C SER A 156 -10.97 15.62 0.56
N SER A 157 -9.72 15.97 0.24
CA SER A 157 -9.00 15.42 -0.92
C SER A 157 -7.53 15.19 -0.59
N MET A 158 -7.00 14.05 -1.01
CA MET A 158 -5.63 13.65 -0.72
C MET A 158 -5.00 12.92 -1.90
N LEU A 159 -3.78 13.32 -2.27
CA LEU A 159 -2.88 12.49 -3.06
C LEU A 159 -2.00 11.67 -2.11
N CYS A 160 -1.87 10.38 -2.36
CA CYS A 160 -0.89 9.55 -1.68
C CYS A 160 0.05 8.93 -2.71
N LEU A 161 1.35 9.08 -2.49
CA LEU A 161 2.38 8.49 -3.33
C LEU A 161 3.23 7.53 -2.51
N THR A 162 3.58 6.38 -3.08
CA THR A 162 4.58 5.47 -2.53
C THR A 162 5.84 5.50 -3.40
N ILE A 163 6.98 5.79 -2.78
CA ILE A 163 8.28 5.94 -3.44
C ILE A 163 9.18 4.79 -2.99
N GLY A 164 9.41 3.85 -3.91
CA GLY A 164 10.18 2.64 -3.67
C GLY A 164 10.94 2.22 -4.92
N THR A 165 10.81 0.97 -5.34
CA THR A 165 11.37 0.47 -6.63
C THR A 165 10.80 1.24 -7.81
N GLY A 166 9.53 1.62 -7.75
CA GLY A 166 8.86 2.52 -8.66
C GLY A 166 8.19 3.67 -7.90
N ILE A 167 7.24 4.32 -8.55
CA ILE A 167 6.35 5.31 -7.94
C ILE A 167 4.92 4.87 -8.24
N GLY A 168 4.17 4.61 -7.18
CA GLY A 168 2.73 4.41 -7.26
C GLY A 168 1.97 5.60 -6.69
N GLY A 169 0.71 5.74 -7.07
CA GLY A 169 -0.13 6.82 -6.59
C GLY A 169 -1.56 6.40 -6.31
N SER A 170 -2.24 7.17 -5.48
CA SER A 170 -3.69 7.13 -5.30
C SER A 170 -4.23 8.52 -5.06
N PHE A 171 -5.44 8.78 -5.52
CA PHE A 171 -6.18 10.01 -5.23
C PHE A 171 -7.46 9.64 -4.51
N ILE A 172 -7.62 10.20 -3.32
CA ILE A 172 -8.78 10.01 -2.46
C ILE A 172 -9.59 11.31 -2.45
N LEU A 173 -10.85 11.23 -2.78
CA LEU A 173 -11.78 12.35 -2.77
C LEU A 173 -13.00 11.99 -1.94
N ASN A 174 -13.24 12.72 -0.85
CA ASN A 174 -14.36 12.48 0.08
C ASN A 174 -14.44 11.02 0.60
N GLY A 175 -13.28 10.41 0.83
CA GLY A 175 -13.15 9.03 1.35
C GLY A 175 -13.22 7.94 0.30
N GLU A 176 -13.40 8.28 -0.98
CA GLU A 176 -13.46 7.33 -2.09
C GLU A 176 -12.20 7.41 -2.97
N VAL A 177 -11.74 6.25 -3.44
CA VAL A 177 -10.62 6.17 -4.39
C VAL A 177 -11.11 6.55 -5.78
N TYR A 178 -10.35 7.37 -6.48
CA TYR A 178 -10.57 7.62 -7.90
C TYR A 178 -9.92 6.53 -8.75
N HIS A 179 -10.73 5.65 -9.34
CA HIS A 179 -10.26 4.52 -10.15
C HIS A 179 -10.08 4.85 -11.63
N GLY A 180 -10.79 5.87 -12.14
CA GLY A 180 -10.86 6.16 -13.58
C GLY A 180 -11.63 5.08 -14.36
N THR A 181 -11.66 5.24 -15.68
CA THR A 181 -12.49 4.36 -16.56
C THR A 181 -11.94 2.93 -16.67
N SER A 182 -10.62 2.76 -16.55
CA SER A 182 -9.93 1.48 -16.75
C SER A 182 -9.31 0.93 -15.46
N HIS A 183 -9.77 1.39 -14.31
CA HIS A 183 -9.25 1.04 -12.96
C HIS A 183 -7.76 1.36 -12.76
N SER A 184 -7.12 2.05 -13.72
CA SER A 184 -5.70 2.38 -13.74
C SER A 184 -5.39 3.86 -13.44
N ALA A 185 -6.37 4.61 -12.92
CA ALA A 185 -6.09 5.98 -12.50
C ALA A 185 -4.97 5.99 -11.45
N MET A 186 -4.15 7.04 -11.48
CA MET A 186 -3.02 7.24 -10.60
C MET A 186 -1.81 6.30 -10.82
N GLU A 187 -1.71 5.65 -11.97
CA GLU A 187 -0.46 5.01 -12.44
C GLU A 187 0.57 6.08 -12.85
N ILE A 188 0.82 7.00 -11.94
CA ILE A 188 1.61 8.21 -12.14
C ILE A 188 3.09 7.94 -12.38
N GLY A 189 3.58 6.77 -11.99
CA GLY A 189 4.95 6.34 -12.29
C GLY A 189 5.27 6.35 -13.79
N TYR A 190 4.25 6.20 -14.65
CA TYR A 190 4.38 6.25 -16.11
C TYR A 190 4.30 7.66 -16.71
N MET A 191 3.98 8.70 -15.92
CA MET A 191 3.97 10.07 -16.41
C MET A 191 5.34 10.45 -17.00
N GLN A 192 5.32 11.28 -18.05
CA GLN A 192 6.53 11.86 -18.60
C GLN A 192 6.81 13.21 -17.94
N ILE A 193 8.01 13.38 -17.43
CA ILE A 193 8.54 14.63 -16.89
C ILE A 193 9.84 14.99 -17.63
N PRO A 194 10.40 16.18 -17.47
CA PRO A 194 11.71 16.49 -18.04
C PRO A 194 12.76 15.42 -17.67
N GLY A 195 13.40 14.87 -18.68
CA GLY A 195 14.41 13.80 -18.51
C GLY A 195 13.89 12.38 -18.66
N GLY A 196 12.56 12.14 -18.65
CA GLY A 196 11.98 10.82 -18.91
C GLY A 196 10.76 10.47 -18.05
N MET A 197 10.55 9.17 -17.92
CA MET A 197 9.44 8.62 -17.14
C MET A 197 9.60 8.91 -15.63
N PHE A 198 8.56 9.40 -14.96
CA PHE A 198 8.61 9.86 -13.59
C PHE A 198 9.27 8.86 -12.63
N GLN A 199 8.87 7.59 -12.64
CA GLN A 199 9.51 6.60 -11.76
C GLN A 199 10.98 6.32 -12.11
N ARG A 200 11.41 6.52 -13.37
CA ARG A 200 12.82 6.38 -13.77
C ARG A 200 13.66 7.58 -13.36
N MET A 201 13.03 8.70 -13.05
CA MET A 201 13.70 9.91 -12.59
C MET A 201 13.71 10.04 -11.06
N ALA A 202 12.61 9.64 -10.39
CA ALA A 202 12.33 10.01 -9.02
C ALA A 202 12.07 8.83 -8.06
N SER A 203 12.25 7.56 -8.48
CA SER A 203 12.17 6.42 -7.57
C SER A 203 13.46 6.18 -6.79
N THR A 204 13.38 5.41 -5.69
CA THR A 204 14.56 4.97 -4.93
C THR A 204 15.51 4.15 -5.81
N SER A 205 15.00 3.27 -6.67
CA SER A 205 15.83 2.50 -7.60
C SER A 205 16.54 3.39 -8.60
N ALA A 206 15.89 4.46 -9.08
CA ALA A 206 16.54 5.43 -9.97
C ALA A 206 17.67 6.19 -9.27
N LEU A 207 17.49 6.56 -8.00
CA LEU A 207 18.53 7.17 -7.16
C LEU A 207 19.72 6.22 -7.00
N VAL A 208 19.50 4.97 -6.61
CA VAL A 208 20.53 3.94 -6.44
C VAL A 208 21.35 3.78 -7.71
N LYS A 209 20.68 3.61 -8.85
CA LYS A 209 21.33 3.45 -10.15
C LYS A 209 22.21 4.64 -10.54
N ARG A 210 21.75 5.87 -10.31
CA ARG A 210 22.51 7.08 -10.63
C ARG A 210 23.74 7.23 -9.72
N VAL A 211 23.58 6.99 -8.41
CA VAL A 211 24.70 7.05 -7.46
C VAL A 211 25.74 6.01 -7.81
N ALA A 212 25.37 4.74 -8.01
CA ALA A 212 26.28 3.66 -8.38
C ALA A 212 27.04 3.99 -9.66
N SER A 213 26.34 4.43 -10.72
CA SER A 213 26.94 4.83 -11.99
C SER A 213 27.95 5.97 -11.84
N ARG A 214 27.64 7.01 -11.08
CA ARG A 214 28.55 8.16 -10.87
C ARG A 214 29.74 7.82 -9.99
N LYS A 215 29.60 6.84 -9.09
CA LYS A 215 30.68 6.31 -8.26
C LYS A 215 31.57 5.32 -9.02
N GLY A 216 31.10 4.80 -10.17
CA GLY A 216 31.79 3.72 -10.89
C GLY A 216 31.76 2.39 -10.16
N GLU A 217 30.73 2.17 -9.32
CA GLU A 217 30.54 0.97 -8.51
C GLU A 217 29.35 0.14 -9.02
N ALA A 218 29.30 -1.15 -8.68
CA ALA A 218 28.18 -2.03 -9.02
C ALA A 218 26.91 -1.62 -8.25
N GLU A 219 25.73 -1.70 -8.91
CA GLU A 219 24.45 -1.25 -8.35
C GLU A 219 24.07 -2.04 -7.09
N GLU A 220 24.44 -3.32 -7.03
CA GLU A 220 24.17 -4.22 -5.89
C GLU A 220 24.86 -3.79 -4.59
N LEU A 221 25.90 -2.98 -4.69
CA LEU A 221 26.59 -2.42 -3.53
C LEU A 221 25.85 -1.22 -2.93
N TRP A 222 24.81 -0.71 -3.60
CA TRP A 222 24.08 0.48 -3.21
C TRP A 222 22.63 0.17 -2.89
N ASN A 223 22.10 0.87 -1.91
CA ASN A 223 20.68 0.91 -1.55
C ASN A 223 20.36 2.25 -0.92
N GLY A 224 19.06 2.52 -0.69
CA GLY A 224 18.63 3.79 -0.10
C GLY A 224 19.34 4.09 1.22
N LYS A 225 19.46 3.11 2.12
CA LYS A 225 20.09 3.28 3.43
C LYS A 225 21.55 3.74 3.30
N ARG A 226 22.35 3.05 2.51
CA ARG A 226 23.76 3.41 2.26
C ARG A 226 23.89 4.83 1.69
N ILE A 227 23.01 5.22 0.77
CA ILE A 227 23.03 6.57 0.19
C ILE A 227 22.84 7.63 1.29
N PHE A 228 21.88 7.46 2.20
CA PHE A 228 21.68 8.39 3.29
C PHE A 228 22.80 8.37 4.35
N GLU A 229 23.45 7.24 4.56
CA GLU A 229 24.67 7.16 5.36
C GLU A 229 25.82 8.00 4.76
N GLU A 230 25.94 7.99 3.43
CA GLU A 230 26.93 8.83 2.71
C GLU A 230 26.52 10.30 2.65
N VAL A 231 25.23 10.60 2.54
CA VAL A 231 24.66 11.97 2.67
C VAL A 231 25.02 12.56 4.05
N ALA A 232 24.91 11.78 5.11
CA ALA A 232 25.29 12.22 6.46
C ALA A 232 26.80 12.51 6.62
N LYS A 233 27.64 11.95 5.74
CA LYS A 233 29.09 12.22 5.64
C LYS A 233 29.42 13.34 4.65
N GLU A 234 28.41 14.05 4.15
CA GLU A 234 28.55 15.13 3.16
C GLU A 234 29.14 14.67 1.80
N ASP A 235 28.88 13.41 1.41
CA ASP A 235 29.32 12.92 0.11
C ASP A 235 28.65 13.71 -1.02
N LYS A 236 29.47 14.37 -1.83
CA LYS A 236 29.01 15.30 -2.85
C LYS A 236 28.12 14.62 -3.90
N ILE A 237 28.46 13.40 -4.34
CA ILE A 237 27.68 12.68 -5.36
C ILE A 237 26.31 12.30 -4.82
N CYS A 238 26.27 11.77 -3.60
CA CYS A 238 25.01 11.39 -2.96
C CYS A 238 24.11 12.61 -2.69
N LEU A 239 24.67 13.74 -2.26
CA LEU A 239 23.94 14.99 -2.08
C LEU A 239 23.34 15.52 -3.39
N GLU A 240 24.13 15.57 -4.47
CA GLU A 240 23.68 16.04 -5.78
C GLU A 240 22.58 15.13 -6.38
N GLU A 241 22.72 13.81 -6.26
CA GLU A 241 21.72 12.87 -6.78
C GLU A 241 20.44 12.85 -5.93
N LEU A 242 20.56 13.09 -4.61
CA LEU A 242 19.40 13.27 -3.73
C LEU A 242 18.64 14.54 -4.09
N ASP A 243 19.34 15.65 -4.33
CA ASP A 243 18.72 16.90 -4.72
C ASP A 243 18.01 16.77 -6.07
N ARG A 244 18.63 16.11 -7.04
CA ARG A 244 18.02 15.78 -8.34
C ARG A 244 16.77 14.89 -8.21
N LEU A 245 16.75 13.96 -7.24
CA LEU A 245 15.56 13.17 -6.95
C LEU A 245 14.43 14.05 -6.40
N CYS A 246 14.74 14.97 -5.47
CA CYS A 246 13.77 15.89 -4.88
C CYS A 246 13.18 16.85 -5.92
N ASP A 247 14.01 17.37 -6.82
CA ASP A 247 13.58 18.21 -7.95
C ASP A 247 12.63 17.43 -8.88
N ALA A 248 13.02 16.22 -9.33
CA ALA A 248 12.17 15.40 -10.18
C ALA A 248 10.84 15.01 -9.52
N LEU A 249 10.85 14.72 -8.20
CA LEU A 249 9.63 14.50 -7.43
C LEU A 249 8.74 15.74 -7.44
N SER A 250 9.33 16.91 -7.23
CA SER A 250 8.59 18.18 -7.15
C SER A 250 7.95 18.55 -8.47
N ILE A 251 8.60 18.30 -9.60
CA ILE A 251 8.00 18.49 -10.93
C ILE A 251 6.78 17.59 -11.11
N GLY A 252 6.90 16.30 -10.77
CA GLY A 252 5.77 15.37 -10.86
C GLY A 252 4.62 15.77 -9.94
N LEU A 253 4.94 16.18 -8.71
CA LEU A 253 3.96 16.62 -7.72
C LEU A 253 3.26 17.91 -8.14
N SER A 254 3.99 18.90 -8.71
CA SER A 254 3.38 20.15 -9.17
C SER A 254 2.36 19.89 -10.28
N ASN A 255 2.66 19.01 -11.24
CA ASN A 255 1.70 18.61 -12.27
C ASN A 255 0.43 17.99 -11.66
N LEU A 256 0.57 17.17 -10.63
CA LEU A 256 -0.57 16.58 -9.91
C LEU A 256 -1.34 17.62 -9.09
N CYS A 257 -0.65 18.59 -8.48
CA CYS A 257 -1.30 19.72 -7.80
C CYS A 257 -2.17 20.53 -8.76
N TYR A 258 -1.69 20.82 -9.96
CA TYR A 258 -2.48 21.54 -10.95
C TYR A 258 -3.62 20.73 -11.55
N ALA A 259 -3.48 19.39 -11.63
CA ALA A 259 -4.51 18.50 -12.16
C ALA A 259 -5.64 18.23 -11.15
N PHE A 260 -5.29 18.03 -9.87
CA PHE A 260 -6.21 17.53 -8.83
C PHE A 260 -6.48 18.54 -7.71
N ASN A 261 -5.62 19.53 -7.54
CA ASN A 261 -5.68 20.54 -6.48
C ASN A 261 -6.00 19.93 -5.09
N PRO A 262 -5.17 18.99 -4.58
CA PRO A 262 -5.45 18.28 -3.36
C PRO A 262 -5.22 19.16 -2.14
N GLU A 263 -5.99 18.94 -1.07
CA GLU A 263 -5.78 19.57 0.23
C GLU A 263 -4.47 19.09 0.90
N CYS A 264 -4.09 17.83 0.66
CA CYS A 264 -2.79 17.33 1.09
C CYS A 264 -2.19 16.29 0.15
N ILE A 265 -0.86 16.20 0.21
CA ILE A 265 -0.04 15.17 -0.42
C ILE A 265 0.62 14.37 0.70
N VAL A 266 0.44 13.06 0.70
CA VAL A 266 1.08 12.15 1.64
C VAL A 266 2.12 11.32 0.89
N LEU A 267 3.38 11.39 1.30
CA LEU A 267 4.48 10.61 0.73
C LEU A 267 4.81 9.42 1.63
N GLY A 268 4.77 8.24 1.06
CA GLY A 268 5.11 6.97 1.69
C GLY A 268 6.19 6.20 0.91
N GLY A 269 6.40 4.94 1.32
CA GLY A 269 7.46 4.08 0.78
C GLY A 269 8.73 4.15 1.61
N GLY A 270 9.64 3.18 1.42
CA GLY A 270 10.81 2.99 2.28
C GLY A 270 11.75 4.19 2.34
N ILE A 271 11.85 4.99 1.28
CA ILE A 271 12.70 6.19 1.27
C ILE A 271 12.23 7.24 2.29
N MET A 272 10.94 7.26 2.61
CA MET A 272 10.34 8.22 3.56
C MET A 272 10.67 7.93 5.03
N GLU A 273 11.42 6.87 5.34
CA GLU A 273 12.10 6.75 6.63
C GLU A 273 13.06 7.93 6.89
N GLN A 274 13.52 8.59 5.82
CA GLN A 274 14.36 9.78 5.86
C GLN A 274 13.57 11.09 5.64
N LYS A 275 12.33 11.12 6.10
CA LYS A 275 11.38 12.24 5.92
C LYS A 275 11.93 13.58 6.39
N ASP A 276 12.73 13.60 7.46
CA ASP A 276 13.27 14.83 8.05
C ASP A 276 14.27 15.53 7.10
N ILE A 277 14.92 14.77 6.21
CA ILE A 277 15.78 15.29 5.15
C ILE A 277 14.96 15.57 3.89
N LEU A 278 14.07 14.64 3.51
CA LEU A 278 13.38 14.68 2.23
C LEU A 278 12.25 15.70 2.16
N LEU A 279 11.39 15.80 3.18
CA LEU A 279 10.23 16.70 3.11
C LEU A 279 10.61 18.15 2.92
N PRO A 280 11.58 18.72 3.68
CA PRO A 280 11.98 20.13 3.47
C PRO A 280 12.55 20.37 2.08
N LYS A 281 13.37 19.43 1.55
CA LYS A 281 13.95 19.55 0.20
C LYS A 281 12.88 19.49 -0.88
N ILE A 282 12.00 18.46 -0.83
CA ILE A 282 10.90 18.32 -1.78
C ILE A 282 9.99 19.54 -1.73
N TRP A 283 9.64 20.03 -0.53
CA TRP A 283 8.79 21.20 -0.37
C TRP A 283 9.44 22.46 -0.94
N GLY A 284 10.74 22.66 -0.70
CA GLY A 284 11.49 23.80 -1.27
C GLY A 284 11.39 23.84 -2.79
N HIS A 285 11.73 22.74 -3.47
CA HIS A 285 11.59 22.65 -4.93
C HIS A 285 10.13 22.76 -5.39
N LEU A 286 9.18 22.15 -4.67
CA LEU A 286 7.77 22.17 -5.05
C LEU A 286 7.19 23.59 -5.05
N GLN A 287 7.55 24.40 -4.05
CA GLN A 287 7.10 25.79 -3.96
C GLN A 287 7.56 26.65 -5.16
N GLU A 288 8.71 26.34 -5.76
CA GLU A 288 9.21 27.03 -6.96
C GLU A 288 8.34 26.76 -8.20
N HIS A 289 7.62 25.64 -8.21
CA HIS A 289 6.75 25.22 -9.32
C HIS A 289 5.28 25.56 -9.11
N LEU A 290 4.88 25.97 -7.90
CA LEU A 290 3.48 26.26 -7.59
C LEU A 290 3.19 27.76 -7.55
N VAL A 291 2.06 28.15 -8.13
CA VAL A 291 1.53 29.51 -7.89
C VAL A 291 1.10 29.63 -6.42
N PRO A 292 1.18 30.84 -5.81
CA PRO A 292 0.95 31.02 -4.37
C PRO A 292 -0.34 30.40 -3.86
N ILE A 293 -1.45 30.62 -4.55
CA ILE A 293 -2.76 30.08 -4.13
C ILE A 293 -2.81 28.55 -4.03
N VAL A 294 -2.04 27.83 -4.84
CA VAL A 294 -1.96 26.37 -4.76
C VAL A 294 -1.02 25.96 -3.62
N ALA A 295 0.14 26.60 -3.51
CA ALA A 295 1.11 26.31 -2.46
C ALA A 295 0.54 26.56 -1.05
N GLU A 296 -0.20 27.65 -0.84
CA GLU A 296 -0.82 27.99 0.44
C GLU A 296 -1.92 27.04 0.88
N ASN A 297 -2.55 26.32 -0.06
CA ASN A 297 -3.67 25.42 0.20
C ASN A 297 -3.32 23.94 0.06
N THR A 298 -2.05 23.60 -0.18
CA THR A 298 -1.57 22.22 -0.27
C THR A 298 -0.59 21.91 0.86
N ARG A 299 -0.82 20.84 1.61
CA ARG A 299 0.08 20.35 2.66
C ARG A 299 0.89 19.17 2.16
N LEU A 300 2.19 19.15 2.41
CA LEU A 300 3.06 17.99 2.13
C LEU A 300 3.38 17.27 3.43
N LEU A 301 3.03 16.00 3.53
CA LEU A 301 3.13 15.17 4.73
C LEU A 301 3.83 13.85 4.44
N ALA A 302 4.49 13.26 5.44
CA ALA A 302 4.92 11.86 5.38
C ALA A 302 3.80 10.93 5.83
N ALA A 303 3.74 9.74 5.24
CA ALA A 303 2.90 8.64 5.70
C ALA A 303 3.24 8.27 7.16
N SER A 304 2.22 7.94 7.95
CA SER A 304 2.36 7.67 9.39
C SER A 304 2.06 6.24 9.80
N LEU A 305 1.36 5.49 8.97
CA LEU A 305 0.93 4.12 9.29
C LEU A 305 1.99 3.06 8.99
N GLY A 306 3.00 3.38 8.16
CA GLY A 306 4.04 2.44 7.77
C GLY A 306 3.45 1.15 7.16
N ASN A 307 3.91 0.02 7.64
CA ASN A 307 3.49 -1.31 7.16
C ASN A 307 2.00 -1.65 7.40
N ARG A 308 1.27 -0.84 8.15
CA ARG A 308 -0.16 -1.05 8.43
C ARG A 308 -1.08 -0.39 7.40
N ALA A 309 -0.54 0.51 6.57
CA ALA A 309 -1.34 1.32 5.66
C ALA A 309 -2.16 0.47 4.68
N GLY A 310 -1.53 -0.52 4.02
CA GLY A 310 -2.21 -1.44 3.09
C GLY A 310 -3.32 -2.25 3.75
N LEU A 311 -3.06 -2.81 4.95
CA LEU A 311 -4.02 -3.61 5.71
C LEU A 311 -5.25 -2.78 6.13
N LEU A 312 -5.02 -1.61 6.70
CA LEU A 312 -6.09 -0.70 7.13
C LEU A 312 -6.86 -0.13 5.94
N GLY A 313 -6.16 0.16 4.85
CA GLY A 313 -6.81 0.62 3.62
C GLY A 313 -7.67 -0.44 2.95
N ALA A 314 -7.23 -1.70 2.91
CA ALA A 314 -8.05 -2.81 2.44
C ALA A 314 -9.34 -2.96 3.26
N TYR A 315 -9.25 -2.78 4.59
CA TYR A 315 -10.40 -2.75 5.47
C TYR A 315 -11.36 -1.59 5.13
N VAL A 316 -10.85 -0.39 4.90
CA VAL A 316 -11.66 0.78 4.50
C VAL A 316 -12.32 0.53 3.14
N HIS A 317 -11.55 0.03 2.17
CA HIS A 317 -12.08 -0.33 0.85
C HIS A 317 -13.23 -1.33 0.97
N PHE A 318 -13.06 -2.39 1.75
CA PHE A 318 -14.11 -3.37 1.99
C PHE A 318 -15.40 -2.69 2.50
N HIS A 319 -15.30 -1.81 3.48
CA HIS A 319 -16.48 -1.13 4.04
C HIS A 319 -17.13 -0.17 3.04
N ASN A 320 -16.36 0.57 2.26
CA ASN A 320 -16.89 1.44 1.21
C ASN A 320 -17.67 0.63 0.17
N ARG A 321 -17.09 -0.49 -0.30
CA ARG A 321 -17.74 -1.40 -1.27
C ARG A 321 -19.01 -2.06 -0.73
N GLN A 322 -19.04 -2.46 0.54
CA GLN A 322 -20.23 -3.06 1.13
C GLN A 322 -21.36 -2.03 1.32
N LYS A 323 -21.03 -0.77 1.68
CA LYS A 323 -22.01 0.31 1.77
C LYS A 323 -22.64 0.65 0.42
N SER A 324 -21.89 0.61 -0.66
CA SER A 324 -22.40 0.90 -2.00
C SER A 324 -23.31 -0.19 -2.59
N LYS A 325 -23.38 -1.37 -1.94
CA LYS A 325 -24.25 -2.50 -2.33
C LYS A 325 -25.54 -2.59 -1.51
N ALA A 326 -25.57 -1.89 -0.35
CA ALA A 326 -26.74 -1.84 0.55
C ALA A 326 -27.71 -0.73 0.15
#